data_23e7206d9538ffcd35e2b5f9f49ee056
#
_entry.id   23e7206d9538ffcd35e2b5f9f49ee056
#
_cell.length_a   1.000
_cell.length_b   1.000
_cell.length_c   1.000
_cell.angle_alpha   90.00
_cell.angle_beta   90.00
_cell.angle_gamma   90.00
#
_symmetry.space_group_name_H-M   'P 1'
#
loop_
_entity.id
_entity.type
_entity.pdbx_description
1 polymer ?
#
loop_
_entity_poly.entity_id
_entity_poly.type
_entity_poly.pdbx_seq_one_letter_code
_entity_poly.pdbx_strand_id
1 'polypeptide(L)'
;MQVDNGNISVGEFHSNKEFVALGESATAEEHDVFSDPLYFSFDVRDLFAVPDFSRTAEMLNTVWQRSEYACDIDGVIAIDPLFIQEMVRINGDITLDNGQVLTGDNTAEFMLNGIYKAFDPDTQDMYFEYVASAVMDGAFSNMTMDKMMQIAQAMGTLAEGRHFYAYTFHEDEAEYFQGAGFAKNAPDSETDPEVGIYMNEQNASKLGWYLRRSSTITRTACNADGSQTYHVTFSITNTLTSDEMASATTYILGGAQPGVDGIVAPAGTSAQRMLFYAPAGGSITNLTASGDVRDQENKTMDGKNLITNVAYIAPGETVTFDFDVTTSAKAESDLRLDQTPAGWLDENVTYDTSACSLK
;
A
#
# COMPACT_ATOMS: atom_id res chain seq x y z
N MET A 1 -12.77 -17.17 2.36
CA MET A 1 -12.70 -17.54 3.79
C MET A 1 -14.12 -17.50 4.35
N GLN A 2 -14.49 -18.46 5.19
CA GLN A 2 -15.80 -18.50 5.87
C GLN A 2 -15.58 -18.66 7.37
N VAL A 3 -16.36 -17.92 8.16
CA VAL A 3 -16.38 -18.02 9.63
C VAL A 3 -17.77 -18.47 10.05
N ASP A 4 -17.87 -19.64 10.68
CA ASP A 4 -19.12 -20.19 11.20
C ASP A 4 -18.97 -20.60 12.66
N ASN A 5 -19.66 -19.91 13.57
CA ASN A 5 -19.61 -20.15 15.02
C ASN A 5 -18.17 -20.25 15.58
N GLY A 6 -17.26 -19.40 15.09
CA GLY A 6 -15.85 -19.37 15.48
C GLY A 6 -14.96 -20.41 14.76
N ASN A 7 -15.53 -21.24 13.89
CA ASN A 7 -14.76 -22.10 13.02
C ASN A 7 -14.40 -21.34 11.73
N ILE A 8 -13.13 -21.28 11.42
CA ILE A 8 -12.63 -20.60 10.22
C ILE A 8 -12.22 -21.65 9.20
N SER A 9 -12.69 -21.50 7.98
CA SER A 9 -12.28 -22.31 6.83
C SER A 9 -11.84 -21.42 5.68
N VAL A 10 -10.75 -21.82 5.02
CA VAL A 10 -10.26 -21.19 3.80
C VAL A 10 -10.76 -22.00 2.62
N GLY A 11 -11.39 -21.34 1.67
CA GLY A 11 -11.87 -21.96 0.44
C GLY A 11 -10.77 -22.09 -0.60
N GLU A 12 -11.16 -22.27 -1.85
CA GLU A 12 -10.27 -22.34 -3.00
C GLU A 12 -9.59 -20.99 -3.24
N PHE A 13 -8.33 -21.02 -3.71
CA PHE A 13 -7.59 -19.85 -4.13
C PHE A 13 -7.80 -19.60 -5.61
N HIS A 14 -7.96 -18.35 -5.99
CA HIS A 14 -8.21 -17.92 -7.36
C HIS A 14 -7.12 -16.94 -7.81
N SER A 15 -6.57 -17.17 -9.00
CA SER A 15 -5.60 -16.25 -9.59
C SER A 15 -6.29 -14.96 -10.06
N ASN A 16 -5.58 -13.83 -9.97
CA ASN A 16 -6.07 -12.56 -10.53
C ASN A 16 -6.40 -12.63 -12.03
N LYS A 17 -5.81 -13.59 -12.77
CA LYS A 17 -6.09 -13.85 -14.18
C LYS A 17 -7.54 -14.25 -14.45
N GLU A 18 -8.24 -14.79 -13.45
CA GLU A 18 -9.64 -15.21 -13.53
C GLU A 18 -10.63 -14.03 -13.42
N PHE A 19 -10.14 -12.87 -12.98
CA PHE A 19 -10.94 -11.67 -12.73
C PHE A 19 -10.66 -10.52 -13.70
N VAL A 20 -9.96 -10.79 -14.80
CA VAL A 20 -9.62 -9.76 -15.80
C VAL A 20 -10.91 -9.20 -16.42
N ALA A 21 -10.96 -7.87 -16.55
CA ALA A 21 -12.06 -7.13 -17.18
C ALA A 21 -13.43 -7.28 -16.51
N LEU A 22 -13.50 -7.66 -15.24
CA LEU A 22 -14.73 -7.74 -14.46
C LEU A 22 -15.05 -6.47 -13.67
N GLY A 23 -14.14 -5.51 -13.62
CA GLY A 23 -14.33 -4.24 -12.93
C GLY A 23 -15.41 -3.35 -13.54
N GLU A 24 -15.60 -2.20 -12.96
CA GLU A 24 -16.54 -1.17 -13.43
C GLU A 24 -15.79 0.03 -14.01
N SER A 25 -16.52 0.95 -14.63
CA SER A 25 -15.93 2.20 -15.11
C SER A 25 -15.60 3.12 -13.95
N ALA A 26 -14.41 3.70 -13.96
CA ALA A 26 -14.02 4.75 -13.04
C ALA A 26 -14.96 5.96 -13.13
N THR A 27 -15.14 6.67 -12.02
CA THR A 27 -15.75 8.00 -12.06
C THR A 27 -14.88 9.00 -12.84
N ALA A 28 -15.38 10.18 -13.16
CA ALA A 28 -14.58 11.17 -13.86
C ALA A 28 -13.35 11.63 -13.05
N GLU A 29 -13.48 11.76 -11.72
CA GLU A 29 -12.37 12.11 -10.83
C GLU A 29 -11.35 10.96 -10.72
N GLU A 30 -11.81 9.72 -10.53
CA GLU A 30 -10.94 8.55 -10.51
C GLU A 30 -10.16 8.42 -11.82
N HIS A 31 -10.85 8.62 -12.96
CA HIS A 31 -10.20 8.61 -14.27
C HIS A 31 -9.12 9.69 -14.37
N ASP A 32 -9.39 10.91 -13.91
CA ASP A 32 -8.44 12.02 -13.95
C ASP A 32 -7.20 11.77 -13.06
N VAL A 33 -7.37 11.10 -11.92
CA VAL A 33 -6.29 10.89 -10.95
C VAL A 33 -5.53 9.59 -11.19
N PHE A 34 -6.22 8.48 -11.50
CA PHE A 34 -5.64 7.13 -11.50
C PHE A 34 -5.49 6.48 -12.87
N SER A 35 -6.27 6.92 -13.87
CA SER A 35 -6.17 6.33 -15.21
C SER A 35 -4.95 6.84 -15.95
N ASP A 36 -4.59 6.11 -17.00
CA ASP A 36 -3.46 6.35 -17.88
C ASP A 36 -2.10 6.42 -17.11
N PRO A 37 -1.29 5.35 -17.20
CA PRO A 37 -1.53 4.14 -18.00
C PRO A 37 -2.26 3.02 -17.26
N LEU A 38 -2.70 3.21 -16.03
CA LEU A 38 -3.40 2.18 -15.25
C LEU A 38 -4.82 1.97 -15.78
N TYR A 39 -5.26 0.72 -15.79
CA TYR A 39 -6.66 0.34 -16.07
C TYR A 39 -7.47 0.35 -14.77
N PHE A 40 -7.37 1.43 -14.02
CA PHE A 40 -8.05 1.58 -12.74
C PHE A 40 -9.55 1.27 -12.87
N SER A 41 -10.09 0.59 -11.85
CA SER A 41 -11.45 0.06 -11.75
C SER A 41 -11.83 -1.06 -12.71
N PHE A 42 -11.07 -1.27 -13.76
CA PHE A 42 -11.33 -2.31 -14.77
C PHE A 42 -10.54 -3.60 -14.52
N ASP A 43 -9.29 -3.50 -14.12
CA ASP A 43 -8.43 -4.64 -13.80
C ASP A 43 -8.30 -4.79 -12.29
N VAL A 44 -8.54 -6.00 -11.77
CA VAL A 44 -8.44 -6.31 -10.33
C VAL A 44 -7.10 -5.94 -9.73
N ARG A 45 -6.02 -5.97 -10.52
CA ARG A 45 -4.66 -5.63 -10.09
C ARG A 45 -4.46 -4.16 -9.80
N ASP A 46 -5.28 -3.28 -10.39
CA ASP A 46 -5.16 -1.83 -10.28
C ASP A 46 -6.12 -1.22 -9.25
N LEU A 47 -7.00 -2.02 -8.62
CA LEU A 47 -7.98 -1.54 -7.65
C LEU A 47 -7.36 -0.93 -6.39
N PHE A 48 -6.13 -1.33 -6.06
CA PHE A 48 -5.37 -0.78 -4.93
C PHE A 48 -4.60 0.52 -5.27
N ALA A 49 -4.78 1.08 -6.46
CA ALA A 49 -4.20 2.38 -6.81
C ALA A 49 -4.85 3.53 -6.02
N VAL A 50 -6.11 3.38 -5.62
CA VAL A 50 -6.81 4.33 -4.76
C VAL A 50 -6.45 4.09 -3.28
N PRO A 51 -6.13 5.15 -2.50
CA PRO A 51 -5.78 4.98 -1.09
C PRO A 51 -6.97 4.72 -0.17
N ASP A 52 -8.21 4.92 -0.65
CA ASP A 52 -9.44 4.70 0.10
C ASP A 52 -9.85 3.23 0.04
N PHE A 53 -9.57 2.47 1.12
CA PHE A 53 -9.84 1.02 1.12
C PHE A 53 -11.33 0.69 1.07
N SER A 54 -12.20 1.55 1.57
CA SER A 54 -13.65 1.38 1.41
C SER A 54 -14.04 1.29 -0.07
N ARG A 55 -13.48 2.18 -0.91
CA ARG A 55 -13.72 2.16 -2.36
C ARG A 55 -13.13 0.91 -3.01
N THR A 56 -11.92 0.51 -2.62
CA THR A 56 -11.30 -0.74 -3.09
C THR A 56 -12.17 -1.96 -2.76
N ALA A 57 -12.71 -2.04 -1.53
CA ALA A 57 -13.56 -3.15 -1.12
C ALA A 57 -14.86 -3.22 -1.93
N GLU A 58 -15.50 -2.09 -2.21
CA GLU A 58 -16.68 -2.02 -3.09
C GLU A 58 -16.38 -2.50 -4.52
N MET A 59 -15.25 -2.07 -5.08
CA MET A 59 -14.81 -2.52 -6.41
C MET A 59 -14.49 -4.03 -6.42
N LEU A 60 -13.84 -4.54 -5.39
CA LEU A 60 -13.57 -5.98 -5.24
C LEU A 60 -14.87 -6.78 -5.16
N ASN A 61 -15.88 -6.30 -4.41
CA ASN A 61 -17.20 -6.94 -4.39
C ASN A 61 -17.85 -6.92 -5.78
N THR A 62 -17.76 -5.81 -6.50
CA THR A 62 -18.28 -5.73 -7.89
C THR A 62 -17.63 -6.76 -8.80
N VAL A 63 -16.28 -6.90 -8.74
CA VAL A 63 -15.53 -7.90 -9.49
C VAL A 63 -15.98 -9.31 -9.09
N TRP A 64 -16.11 -9.58 -7.78
CA TRP A 64 -16.54 -10.87 -7.26
C TRP A 64 -17.95 -11.25 -7.74
N GLN A 65 -18.91 -10.32 -7.64
CA GLN A 65 -20.30 -10.56 -8.08
C GLN A 65 -20.44 -10.78 -9.60
N ARG A 66 -19.45 -10.35 -10.39
CA ARG A 66 -19.43 -10.58 -11.85
C ARG A 66 -18.65 -11.82 -12.26
N SER A 67 -17.95 -12.45 -11.33
CA SER A 67 -17.17 -13.67 -11.57
C SER A 67 -18.08 -14.91 -11.60
N GLU A 68 -17.53 -16.03 -12.02
CA GLU A 68 -18.20 -17.34 -11.94
C GLU A 68 -18.32 -17.87 -10.50
N TYR A 69 -17.65 -17.24 -9.55
CA TYR A 69 -17.63 -17.59 -8.12
C TYR A 69 -18.61 -16.75 -7.29
N ALA A 70 -19.47 -15.95 -7.93
CA ALA A 70 -20.34 -14.98 -7.28
C ALA A 70 -21.19 -15.61 -6.16
N CYS A 71 -21.07 -15.04 -4.97
CA CYS A 71 -21.93 -15.32 -3.82
C CYS A 71 -21.97 -14.10 -2.93
N ASP A 72 -22.93 -14.02 -2.01
CA ASP A 72 -22.96 -12.97 -1.01
C ASP A 72 -21.71 -13.07 -0.11
N ILE A 73 -21.07 -11.94 0.13
CA ILE A 73 -19.93 -11.80 1.03
C ILE A 73 -20.21 -10.72 2.07
N ASP A 74 -19.80 -10.96 3.30
CA ASP A 74 -20.00 -10.04 4.42
C ASP A 74 -18.97 -8.91 4.46
N GLY A 75 -17.82 -9.09 3.82
CA GLY A 75 -16.76 -8.10 3.79
C GLY A 75 -15.55 -8.53 2.98
N VAL A 76 -14.52 -7.69 3.02
CA VAL A 76 -13.24 -7.91 2.32
C VAL A 76 -12.10 -7.77 3.32
N ILE A 77 -11.15 -8.70 3.29
CA ILE A 77 -9.86 -8.60 3.98
C ILE A 77 -8.77 -8.52 2.91
N ALA A 78 -7.88 -7.54 3.04
CA ALA A 78 -6.68 -7.46 2.23
C ALA A 78 -5.44 -7.54 3.11
N ILE A 79 -4.48 -8.34 2.66
CA ILE A 79 -3.21 -8.59 3.34
C ILE A 79 -2.08 -8.52 2.33
N ASP A 80 -0.91 -8.15 2.79
CA ASP A 80 0.30 -8.12 1.99
C ASP A 80 1.39 -9.06 2.53
N PRO A 81 2.56 -9.19 1.87
CA PRO A 81 3.64 -10.03 2.33
C PRO A 81 4.21 -9.68 3.71
N LEU A 82 4.09 -8.45 4.17
CA LEU A 82 4.51 -8.06 5.53
C LEU A 82 3.57 -8.63 6.58
N PHE A 83 2.26 -8.61 6.31
CA PHE A 83 1.27 -9.29 7.16
C PHE A 83 1.60 -10.80 7.25
N ILE A 84 1.85 -11.43 6.11
CA ILE A 84 2.24 -12.85 6.05
C ILE A 84 3.49 -13.12 6.89
N GLN A 85 4.52 -12.29 6.77
CA GLN A 85 5.77 -12.40 7.55
C GLN A 85 5.52 -12.30 9.05
N GLU A 86 4.69 -11.36 9.52
CA GLU A 86 4.34 -11.25 10.93
C GLU A 86 3.56 -12.46 11.43
N MET A 87 2.67 -13.01 10.62
CA MET A 87 1.97 -14.24 10.97
C MET A 87 2.94 -15.43 11.05
N VAL A 88 3.94 -15.54 10.17
CA VAL A 88 5.02 -16.55 10.28
C VAL A 88 5.80 -16.35 11.57
N ARG A 89 6.12 -15.10 11.95
CA ARG A 89 6.81 -14.81 13.22
C ARG A 89 6.03 -15.32 14.45
N ILE A 90 4.70 -15.20 14.43
CA ILE A 90 3.83 -15.64 15.54
C ILE A 90 3.59 -17.16 15.51
N ASN A 91 3.41 -17.74 14.33
CA ASN A 91 2.99 -19.13 14.16
C ASN A 91 4.16 -20.11 14.11
N GLY A 92 5.36 -19.65 13.77
CA GLY A 92 6.55 -20.46 13.50
C GLY A 92 6.88 -20.58 12.02
N ASP A 93 8.08 -21.04 11.74
CA ASP A 93 8.68 -21.14 10.42
C ASP A 93 7.91 -22.09 9.49
N ILE A 94 7.90 -21.75 8.19
CA ILE A 94 7.31 -22.58 7.12
C ILE A 94 8.44 -23.19 6.30
N THR A 95 8.46 -24.51 6.14
CA THR A 95 9.42 -25.20 5.27
C THR A 95 8.77 -25.49 3.93
N LEU A 96 9.33 -24.93 2.84
CA LEU A 96 8.92 -25.20 1.48
C LEU A 96 9.39 -26.59 1.01
N ASP A 97 8.79 -27.13 -0.04
CA ASP A 97 9.10 -28.45 -0.60
C ASP A 97 10.54 -28.55 -1.15
N ASN A 98 11.13 -27.42 -1.56
CA ASN A 98 12.52 -27.32 -2.00
C ASN A 98 13.51 -27.26 -0.82
N GLY A 99 13.04 -27.31 0.44
CA GLY A 99 13.83 -27.24 1.66
C GLY A 99 14.17 -25.83 2.14
N GLN A 100 13.74 -24.78 1.46
CA GLN A 100 13.88 -23.40 1.94
C GLN A 100 12.97 -23.16 3.14
N VAL A 101 13.49 -22.45 4.15
CA VAL A 101 12.74 -22.10 5.36
C VAL A 101 12.37 -20.64 5.33
N LEU A 102 11.08 -20.36 5.40
CA LEU A 102 10.52 -19.01 5.57
C LEU A 102 10.34 -18.73 7.06
N THR A 103 10.84 -17.59 7.49
CA THR A 103 10.86 -17.16 8.89
C THR A 103 10.19 -15.79 9.04
N GLY A 104 9.97 -15.34 10.28
CA GLY A 104 9.51 -13.98 10.55
C GLY A 104 10.44 -12.85 10.04
N ASP A 105 11.58 -13.15 9.44
CA ASP A 105 12.54 -12.16 8.96
C ASP A 105 12.81 -12.19 7.45
N ASN A 106 12.43 -13.27 6.75
CA ASN A 106 12.75 -13.42 5.32
C ASN A 106 11.53 -13.71 4.43
N THR A 107 10.34 -13.87 4.98
CA THR A 107 9.15 -14.22 4.21
C THR A 107 8.77 -13.11 3.23
N ALA A 108 8.80 -11.84 3.65
CA ALA A 108 8.49 -10.72 2.78
C ALA A 108 9.52 -10.57 1.65
N GLU A 109 10.82 -10.75 1.93
CA GLU A 109 11.84 -10.77 0.89
C GLU A 109 11.58 -11.88 -0.13
N PHE A 110 11.27 -13.08 0.34
CA PHE A 110 10.94 -14.19 -0.55
C PHE A 110 9.75 -13.86 -1.45
N MET A 111 8.65 -13.36 -0.88
CA MET A 111 7.41 -13.09 -1.62
C MET A 111 7.50 -11.88 -2.55
N LEU A 112 8.26 -10.84 -2.20
CA LEU A 112 8.35 -9.59 -2.98
C LEU A 112 9.51 -9.58 -3.97
N ASN A 113 10.50 -10.47 -3.85
CA ASN A 113 11.71 -10.47 -4.66
C ASN A 113 12.21 -11.88 -5.01
N GLY A 114 12.46 -12.73 -4.01
CA GLY A 114 13.11 -14.03 -4.19
C GLY A 114 12.34 -14.96 -5.14
N ILE A 115 11.03 -15.01 -5.00
CA ILE A 115 10.14 -15.85 -5.82
C ILE A 115 10.21 -15.47 -7.30
N TYR A 116 10.28 -14.19 -7.63
CA TYR A 116 10.37 -13.68 -9.00
C TYR A 116 11.72 -13.94 -9.66
N LYS A 117 12.78 -14.14 -8.87
CA LYS A 117 14.11 -14.50 -9.34
C LYS A 117 14.25 -16.00 -9.58
N ALA A 118 13.55 -16.81 -8.78
CA ALA A 118 13.77 -18.25 -8.71
C ALA A 118 12.81 -19.07 -9.57
N PHE A 119 11.59 -18.59 -9.82
CA PHE A 119 10.51 -19.42 -10.36
C PHE A 119 9.78 -18.76 -11.53
N ASP A 120 9.20 -19.59 -12.39
CA ASP A 120 8.26 -19.16 -13.42
C ASP A 120 6.89 -18.76 -12.81
N PRO A 121 6.02 -18.02 -13.55
CA PRO A 121 4.77 -17.48 -12.98
C PRO A 121 3.81 -18.52 -12.42
N ASP A 122 3.72 -19.73 -13.00
CA ASP A 122 2.80 -20.74 -12.50
C ASP A 122 3.31 -21.35 -11.19
N THR A 123 4.63 -21.52 -11.06
CA THR A 123 5.28 -21.93 -9.81
C THR A 123 5.19 -20.85 -8.74
N GLN A 124 5.25 -19.56 -9.12
CA GLN A 124 5.03 -18.44 -8.18
C GLN A 124 3.63 -18.51 -7.57
N ASP A 125 2.58 -18.68 -8.39
CA ASP A 125 1.19 -18.77 -7.92
C ASP A 125 1.04 -19.94 -6.92
N MET A 126 1.64 -21.11 -7.18
CA MET A 126 1.65 -22.24 -6.25
C MET A 126 2.28 -21.92 -4.88
N TYR A 127 3.42 -21.23 -4.86
CA TYR A 127 4.07 -20.87 -3.60
C TYR A 127 3.31 -19.78 -2.84
N PHE A 128 2.69 -18.84 -3.53
CA PHE A 128 1.82 -17.85 -2.88
C PHE A 128 0.64 -18.53 -2.19
N GLU A 129 -0.04 -19.45 -2.87
CA GLU A 129 -1.12 -20.24 -2.31
C GLU A 129 -0.66 -21.07 -1.11
N TYR A 130 0.45 -21.79 -1.24
CA TYR A 130 1.00 -22.63 -0.17
C TYR A 130 1.33 -21.83 1.08
N VAL A 131 2.03 -20.68 0.93
CA VAL A 131 2.42 -19.84 2.06
C VAL A 131 1.18 -19.21 2.71
N ALA A 132 0.23 -18.70 1.93
CA ALA A 132 -1.01 -18.13 2.44
C ALA A 132 -1.84 -19.18 3.20
N SER A 133 -2.00 -20.40 2.66
CA SER A 133 -2.67 -21.50 3.34
C SER A 133 -1.98 -21.87 4.65
N ALA A 134 -0.67 -22.05 4.64
CA ALA A 134 0.09 -22.43 5.83
C ALA A 134 -0.01 -21.35 6.94
N VAL A 135 0.00 -20.08 6.58
CA VAL A 135 -0.19 -18.96 7.51
C VAL A 135 -1.59 -18.97 8.10
N MET A 136 -2.62 -19.13 7.27
CA MET A 136 -4.01 -19.15 7.74
C MET A 136 -4.27 -20.34 8.66
N ASP A 137 -3.84 -21.54 8.28
CA ASP A 137 -3.95 -22.73 9.12
C ASP A 137 -3.20 -22.56 10.44
N GLY A 138 -2.00 -21.97 10.38
CA GLY A 138 -1.21 -21.65 11.55
C GLY A 138 -1.91 -20.63 12.45
N ALA A 139 -2.45 -19.55 11.90
CA ALA A 139 -3.07 -18.46 12.66
C ALA A 139 -4.24 -18.97 13.53
N PHE A 140 -5.04 -19.89 13.01
CA PHE A 140 -6.25 -20.38 13.69
C PHE A 140 -6.05 -21.71 14.43
N SER A 141 -4.92 -22.40 14.27
CA SER A 141 -4.59 -23.61 15.00
C SER A 141 -4.03 -23.30 16.39
N ASN A 142 -4.37 -24.17 17.36
CA ASN A 142 -3.86 -24.09 18.75
C ASN A 142 -3.98 -22.68 19.36
N MET A 143 -5.12 -22.03 19.17
CA MET A 143 -5.38 -20.68 19.64
C MET A 143 -5.33 -20.62 21.16
N THR A 144 -4.31 -19.96 21.69
CA THR A 144 -4.19 -19.59 23.11
C THR A 144 -4.50 -18.12 23.31
N MET A 145 -4.81 -17.71 24.53
CA MET A 145 -5.04 -16.29 24.82
C MET A 145 -3.81 -15.43 24.47
N ASP A 146 -2.62 -15.92 24.74
CA ASP A 146 -1.35 -15.25 24.43
C ASP A 146 -1.19 -15.04 22.91
N LYS A 147 -1.42 -16.10 22.12
CA LYS A 147 -1.36 -16.03 20.66
C LYS A 147 -2.42 -15.07 20.10
N MET A 148 -3.63 -15.09 20.64
CA MET A 148 -4.71 -14.16 20.25
C MET A 148 -4.29 -12.69 20.50
N MET A 149 -3.66 -12.42 21.63
CA MET A 149 -3.17 -11.06 21.95
C MET A 149 -2.03 -10.64 21.01
N GLN A 150 -1.10 -11.53 20.68
CA GLN A 150 -0.02 -11.25 19.73
C GLN A 150 -0.57 -10.93 18.33
N ILE A 151 -1.52 -11.73 17.84
CA ILE A 151 -2.17 -11.48 16.54
C ILE A 151 -2.91 -10.13 16.57
N ALA A 152 -3.71 -9.84 17.60
CA ALA A 152 -4.44 -8.59 17.69
C ALA A 152 -3.51 -7.37 17.74
N GLN A 153 -2.40 -7.45 18.45
CA GLN A 153 -1.40 -6.40 18.49
C GLN A 153 -0.71 -6.22 17.14
N ALA A 154 -0.34 -7.31 16.46
CA ALA A 154 0.26 -7.28 15.13
C ALA A 154 -0.71 -6.66 14.11
N MET A 155 -2.00 -7.04 14.14
CA MET A 155 -3.01 -6.47 13.23
C MET A 155 -3.16 -4.96 13.40
N GLY A 156 -3.15 -4.43 14.63
CA GLY A 156 -3.19 -2.98 14.86
C GLY A 156 -2.00 -2.26 14.23
N THR A 157 -0.77 -2.75 14.46
CA THR A 157 0.45 -2.17 13.88
C THR A 157 0.46 -2.27 12.35
N LEU A 158 0.05 -3.42 11.81
CA LEU A 158 0.01 -3.66 10.36
C LEU A 158 -1.07 -2.82 9.68
N ALA A 159 -2.21 -2.59 10.32
CA ALA A 159 -3.26 -1.71 9.81
C ALA A 159 -2.81 -0.25 9.77
N GLU A 160 -2.09 0.22 10.80
CA GLU A 160 -1.51 1.57 10.82
C GLU A 160 -0.57 1.79 9.62
N GLY A 161 0.29 0.79 9.31
CA GLY A 161 1.21 0.79 8.15
C GLY A 161 0.57 0.38 6.82
N ARG A 162 -0.75 0.20 6.75
CA ARG A 162 -1.49 -0.23 5.55
C ARG A 162 -1.11 -1.63 5.01
N HIS A 163 -0.59 -2.51 5.88
CA HIS A 163 -0.27 -3.91 5.55
C HIS A 163 -1.42 -4.89 5.80
N PHE A 164 -2.46 -4.43 6.46
CA PHE A 164 -3.69 -5.14 6.75
C PHE A 164 -4.88 -4.22 6.60
N TYR A 165 -5.91 -4.71 5.91
CA TYR A 165 -7.20 -4.04 5.83
C TYR A 165 -8.33 -5.02 6.05
N ALA A 166 -9.42 -4.52 6.63
CA ALA A 166 -10.68 -5.23 6.68
C ALA A 166 -11.84 -4.24 6.53
N TYR A 167 -12.80 -4.60 5.72
CA TYR A 167 -14.01 -3.84 5.45
C TYR A 167 -15.22 -4.74 5.56
N THR A 168 -16.30 -4.27 6.17
CA THR A 168 -17.58 -4.97 6.28
C THR A 168 -18.64 -4.27 5.43
N PHE A 169 -19.53 -5.05 4.81
CA PHE A 169 -20.72 -4.54 4.10
C PHE A 169 -21.93 -4.39 5.03
N HIS A 170 -21.80 -4.69 6.31
CA HIS A 170 -22.81 -4.50 7.35
C HIS A 170 -22.68 -3.13 7.99
N GLU A 171 -23.67 -2.26 7.80
CA GLU A 171 -23.63 -0.87 8.30
C GLU A 171 -23.46 -0.77 9.82
N ASP A 172 -24.03 -1.69 10.58
CA ASP A 172 -23.95 -1.73 12.04
C ASP A 172 -22.56 -2.17 12.58
N GLU A 173 -21.71 -2.71 11.74
CA GLU A 173 -20.34 -3.10 12.07
C GLU A 173 -19.29 -2.08 11.57
N ALA A 174 -19.62 -1.26 10.59
CA ALA A 174 -18.67 -0.38 9.89
C ALA A 174 -17.90 0.54 10.84
N GLU A 175 -18.58 1.11 11.88
CA GLU A 175 -17.96 1.98 12.88
C GLU A 175 -16.85 1.27 13.66
N TYR A 176 -16.98 -0.02 13.93
CA TYR A 176 -15.97 -0.80 14.66
C TYR A 176 -14.74 -1.05 13.81
N PHE A 177 -14.89 -1.38 12.52
CA PHE A 177 -13.78 -1.57 11.58
C PHE A 177 -13.03 -0.26 11.34
N GLN A 178 -13.74 0.84 11.17
CA GLN A 178 -13.14 2.16 11.02
C GLN A 178 -12.42 2.60 12.30
N GLY A 179 -13.05 2.45 13.46
CA GLY A 179 -12.46 2.79 14.75
C GLY A 179 -11.23 1.95 15.12
N ALA A 180 -11.14 0.71 14.59
CA ALA A 180 -9.94 -0.14 14.69
C ALA A 180 -8.82 0.23 13.68
N GLY A 181 -9.06 1.17 12.76
CA GLY A 181 -8.13 1.55 11.71
C GLY A 181 -8.02 0.54 10.56
N PHE A 182 -8.94 -0.43 10.46
CA PHE A 182 -8.88 -1.50 9.46
C PHE A 182 -9.38 -1.07 8.08
N ALA A 183 -10.28 -0.08 8.02
CA ALA A 183 -10.82 0.46 6.78
C ALA A 183 -10.22 1.84 6.49
N LYS A 184 -8.88 1.93 6.46
CA LYS A 184 -8.15 3.19 6.31
C LYS A 184 -8.38 3.79 4.93
N ASN A 185 -8.73 5.08 4.90
CA ASN A 185 -8.92 5.89 3.71
C ASN A 185 -7.80 6.95 3.59
N ALA A 186 -7.79 7.73 2.51
CA ALA A 186 -6.97 8.92 2.41
C ALA A 186 -7.34 9.93 3.52
N PRO A 187 -6.43 10.84 3.94
CA PRO A 187 -6.64 11.74 5.06
C PRO A 187 -8.01 12.42 5.08
N ASP A 188 -8.80 12.21 6.13
CA ASP A 188 -10.18 12.70 6.26
C ASP A 188 -10.50 13.37 7.61
N SER A 189 -9.59 13.29 8.60
CA SER A 189 -9.77 13.90 9.93
C SER A 189 -9.14 15.28 10.02
N GLU A 190 -9.93 16.29 10.40
CA GLU A 190 -9.41 17.62 10.70
C GLU A 190 -8.76 17.71 12.09
N THR A 191 -9.18 16.88 13.04
CA THR A 191 -8.68 16.90 14.42
C THR A 191 -7.42 16.06 14.59
N ASP A 192 -7.29 15.01 13.82
CA ASP A 192 -6.11 14.12 13.79
C ASP A 192 -5.48 14.16 12.39
N PRO A 193 -4.68 15.20 12.09
CA PRO A 193 -4.27 15.50 10.74
C PRO A 193 -3.22 14.51 10.23
N GLU A 194 -3.42 14.02 9.00
CA GLU A 194 -2.45 13.24 8.26
C GLU A 194 -2.15 13.91 6.92
N VAL A 195 -0.90 13.82 6.45
CA VAL A 195 -0.53 14.09 5.06
C VAL A 195 -0.37 12.75 4.35
N GLY A 196 -1.06 12.57 3.22
CA GLY A 196 -0.99 11.34 2.45
C GLY A 196 0.09 11.40 1.36
N ILE A 197 0.99 10.41 1.29
CA ILE A 197 1.93 10.25 0.18
C ILE A 197 1.80 8.84 -0.39
N TYR A 198 1.13 8.73 -1.55
CA TYR A 198 0.88 7.43 -2.16
C TYR A 198 1.61 7.31 -3.49
N MET A 199 1.98 6.08 -3.83
CA MET A 199 2.81 5.75 -4.96
C MET A 199 2.22 4.59 -5.75
N ASN A 200 2.15 4.74 -7.08
CA ASN A 200 1.71 3.68 -7.99
C ASN A 200 2.75 3.50 -9.10
N GLU A 201 3.30 2.30 -9.24
CA GLU A 201 4.25 1.97 -10.31
C GLU A 201 3.56 2.00 -11.67
N GLN A 202 4.05 2.84 -12.57
CA GLN A 202 3.51 3.03 -13.93
C GLN A 202 4.22 2.17 -14.98
N ASN A 203 5.39 1.64 -14.63
CA ASN A 203 6.16 0.74 -15.48
C ASN A 203 5.97 -0.68 -14.95
N ALA A 204 5.33 -1.55 -15.74
CA ALA A 204 5.06 -2.93 -15.32
C ALA A 204 6.35 -3.65 -14.92
N SER A 205 6.60 -3.77 -13.61
CA SER A 205 7.85 -4.26 -13.03
C SER A 205 7.65 -4.88 -11.65
N LYS A 206 8.72 -5.38 -11.04
CA LYS A 206 8.78 -5.81 -9.64
C LYS A 206 9.83 -5.00 -8.86
N LEU A 207 10.01 -3.72 -9.25
CA LEU A 207 11.01 -2.83 -8.66
C LEU A 207 10.65 -2.35 -7.26
N GLY A 208 9.41 -2.49 -6.82
CA GLY A 208 8.95 -2.05 -5.50
C GLY A 208 9.82 -2.54 -4.34
N TRP A 209 10.37 -3.78 -4.44
CA TRP A 209 11.31 -4.31 -3.44
C TRP A 209 12.58 -3.47 -3.29
N TYR A 210 13.04 -2.84 -4.35
CA TYR A 210 14.29 -2.05 -4.37
C TYR A 210 14.10 -0.58 -3.96
N LEU A 211 12.86 -0.13 -3.81
CA LEU A 211 12.58 1.25 -3.40
C LEU A 211 12.71 1.40 -1.88
N ARG A 212 13.54 2.33 -1.45
CA ARG A 212 13.70 2.73 -0.04
C ARG A 212 13.22 4.15 0.12
N ARG A 213 12.49 4.38 1.20
CA ARG A 213 11.95 5.71 1.54
C ARG A 213 12.54 6.22 2.84
N SER A 214 12.57 7.53 2.96
CA SER A 214 12.80 8.22 4.21
C SER A 214 12.03 9.52 4.24
N SER A 215 11.55 9.91 5.42
CA SER A 215 10.77 11.14 5.61
C SER A 215 11.20 11.89 6.84
N THR A 216 11.24 13.22 6.74
CA THR A 216 11.39 14.11 7.87
C THR A 216 10.25 15.10 7.89
N ILE A 217 9.53 15.18 9.00
CA ILE A 217 8.37 16.06 9.21
C ILE A 217 8.70 17.00 10.36
N THR A 218 8.96 18.25 10.03
CA THR A 218 9.39 19.26 11.00
C THR A 218 8.32 20.32 11.15
N ARG A 219 7.78 20.49 12.38
CA ARG A 219 6.87 21.59 12.66
C ARG A 219 7.63 22.92 12.67
N THR A 220 7.19 23.87 11.84
CA THR A 220 7.83 25.17 11.66
C THR A 220 7.06 26.30 12.36
N ALA A 221 5.75 26.15 12.54
CA ALA A 221 4.92 27.13 13.24
C ALA A 221 3.66 26.53 13.88
N CYS A 222 3.22 27.15 14.98
CA CYS A 222 1.86 27.04 15.51
C CYS A 222 1.15 28.38 15.29
N ASN A 223 0.15 28.38 14.44
CA ASN A 223 -0.52 29.60 13.98
C ASN A 223 -1.54 30.13 15.01
N ALA A 224 -1.86 31.41 14.93
CA ALA A 224 -2.77 32.04 15.88
C ALA A 224 -4.23 31.51 15.80
N ASP A 225 -4.62 30.98 14.64
CA ASP A 225 -5.94 30.38 14.39
C ASP A 225 -6.08 28.94 14.90
N GLY A 226 -4.97 28.33 15.39
CA GLY A 226 -4.91 26.96 15.86
C GLY A 226 -4.30 25.98 14.86
N SER A 227 -4.15 26.35 13.59
CA SER A 227 -3.48 25.50 12.62
C SER A 227 -1.97 25.40 12.90
N GLN A 228 -1.34 24.37 12.33
CA GLN A 228 0.08 24.11 12.45
C GLN A 228 0.70 24.07 11.07
N THR A 229 1.93 24.55 10.93
CA THR A 229 2.70 24.46 9.68
C THR A 229 3.89 23.54 9.87
N TYR A 230 4.08 22.64 8.90
CA TYR A 230 5.19 21.69 8.85
C TYR A 230 5.94 21.82 7.54
N HIS A 231 7.24 21.59 7.60
CA HIS A 231 8.06 21.29 6.42
C HIS A 231 8.26 19.78 6.34
N VAL A 232 8.01 19.22 5.16
CA VAL A 232 8.12 17.78 4.89
C VAL A 232 9.18 17.57 3.81
N THR A 233 10.14 16.72 4.11
CA THR A 233 11.09 16.17 3.14
C THR A 233 10.79 14.67 3.00
N PHE A 234 10.52 14.22 1.78
CA PHE A 234 10.25 12.81 1.44
C PHE A 234 11.21 12.36 0.34
N SER A 235 11.97 11.31 0.58
CA SER A 235 12.96 10.78 -0.36
C SER A 235 12.66 9.34 -0.74
N ILE A 236 12.85 9.01 -2.03
CA ILE A 236 12.77 7.65 -2.56
C ILE A 236 14.07 7.33 -3.26
N THR A 237 14.69 6.22 -2.91
CA THR A 237 15.93 5.72 -3.51
C THR A 237 15.69 4.37 -4.17
N ASN A 238 16.07 4.22 -5.42
CA ASN A 238 16.13 2.93 -6.09
C ASN A 238 17.47 2.27 -5.77
N THR A 239 17.46 1.23 -4.93
CA THR A 239 18.66 0.54 -4.45
C THR A 239 19.11 -0.61 -5.35
N LEU A 240 18.49 -0.80 -6.52
CA LEU A 240 18.87 -1.84 -7.48
C LEU A 240 20.34 -1.65 -7.88
N THR A 241 21.16 -2.66 -7.65
CA THR A 241 22.59 -2.65 -7.97
C THR A 241 22.85 -3.08 -9.42
N SER A 242 24.02 -2.74 -9.97
CA SER A 242 24.43 -3.17 -11.31
C SER A 242 24.49 -4.69 -11.44
N ASP A 243 24.89 -5.41 -10.39
CA ASP A 243 24.99 -6.86 -10.40
C ASP A 243 23.58 -7.51 -10.39
N GLU A 244 22.66 -6.98 -9.58
CA GLU A 244 21.27 -7.41 -9.60
C GLU A 244 20.60 -7.11 -10.94
N MET A 245 20.82 -5.93 -11.49
CA MET A 245 20.32 -5.56 -12.81
C MET A 245 20.83 -6.51 -13.92
N ALA A 246 22.08 -6.92 -13.86
CA ALA A 246 22.67 -7.84 -14.85
C ALA A 246 22.09 -9.27 -14.75
N SER A 247 21.58 -9.68 -13.59
CA SER A 247 21.04 -11.01 -13.34
C SER A 247 19.50 -11.08 -13.38
N ALA A 248 18.80 -9.95 -13.27
CA ALA A 248 17.34 -9.90 -13.20
C ALA A 248 16.70 -10.03 -14.61
N THR A 249 15.49 -10.57 -14.63
CA THR A 249 14.67 -10.70 -15.85
C THR A 249 13.97 -9.38 -16.20
N THR A 250 13.49 -9.26 -17.44
CA THR A 250 12.65 -8.12 -17.84
C THR A 250 11.35 -8.03 -17.03
N TYR A 251 10.86 -9.15 -16.52
CA TYR A 251 9.69 -9.18 -15.61
C TYR A 251 9.94 -8.42 -14.31
N ILE A 252 11.17 -8.49 -13.77
CA ILE A 252 11.57 -7.72 -12.59
C ILE A 252 11.88 -6.27 -12.96
N LEU A 253 12.67 -6.08 -14.02
CA LEU A 253 13.23 -4.78 -14.38
C LEU A 253 12.24 -3.83 -15.09
N GLY A 254 11.14 -4.35 -15.61
CA GLY A 254 10.26 -3.57 -16.47
C GLY A 254 10.93 -3.19 -17.80
N GLY A 255 10.53 -2.05 -18.33
CA GLY A 255 10.96 -1.56 -19.65
C GLY A 255 9.97 -1.94 -20.74
N ALA A 256 10.33 -1.69 -22.00
CA ALA A 256 9.48 -2.02 -23.14
C ALA A 256 9.25 -3.54 -23.23
N GLN A 257 8.02 -3.97 -23.05
CA GLN A 257 7.60 -5.36 -23.15
C GLN A 257 6.51 -5.50 -24.22
N PRO A 258 6.58 -6.49 -25.13
CA PRO A 258 5.54 -6.70 -26.13
C PRO A 258 4.17 -6.98 -25.49
N GLY A 259 3.15 -6.20 -25.87
CA GLY A 259 1.77 -6.37 -25.38
C GLY A 259 1.51 -5.85 -23.97
N VAL A 260 2.44 -5.09 -23.38
CA VAL A 260 2.24 -4.37 -22.12
C VAL A 260 2.10 -2.89 -22.45
N ASP A 261 0.93 -2.33 -22.17
CA ASP A 261 0.68 -0.89 -22.22
C ASP A 261 1.16 -0.25 -20.92
N GLY A 262 1.60 0.99 -20.99
CA GLY A 262 2.03 1.73 -19.81
C GLY A 262 3.12 2.76 -20.14
N ILE A 263 3.61 3.45 -19.12
CA ILE A 263 4.76 4.34 -19.26
C ILE A 263 6.00 3.48 -19.51
N VAL A 264 6.62 3.68 -20.68
CA VAL A 264 7.88 3.02 -21.01
C VAL A 264 9.03 3.77 -20.34
N ALA A 265 9.57 3.20 -19.28
CA ALA A 265 10.82 3.62 -18.66
C ALA A 265 11.96 2.67 -19.06
N PRO A 266 13.24 3.09 -19.01
CA PRO A 266 14.35 2.15 -19.17
C PRO A 266 14.29 1.01 -18.16
N ALA A 267 14.77 -0.18 -18.55
CA ALA A 267 14.82 -1.33 -17.65
C ALA A 267 15.57 -0.98 -16.34
N GLY A 268 15.00 -1.36 -15.20
CA GLY A 268 15.51 -1.02 -13.88
C GLY A 268 15.10 0.38 -13.36
N THR A 269 14.51 1.23 -14.20
CA THR A 269 13.99 2.54 -13.77
C THR A 269 12.55 2.38 -13.30
N SER A 270 12.28 2.74 -12.06
CA SER A 270 10.93 2.82 -11.51
C SER A 270 10.27 4.13 -11.96
N ALA A 271 9.01 4.08 -12.39
CA ALA A 271 8.21 5.24 -12.76
C ALA A 271 7.01 5.34 -11.81
N GLN A 272 7.15 6.12 -10.75
CA GLN A 272 6.14 6.23 -9.69
C GLN A 272 5.21 7.42 -9.94
N ARG A 273 3.90 7.15 -10.13
CA ARG A 273 2.90 8.19 -9.94
C ARG A 273 2.80 8.48 -8.45
N MET A 274 3.12 9.71 -8.11
CA MET A 274 3.05 10.23 -6.76
C MET A 274 1.73 10.94 -6.55
N LEU A 275 1.11 10.71 -5.40
CA LEU A 275 -0.14 11.34 -4.97
C LEU A 275 0.11 11.97 -3.59
N PHE A 276 0.13 13.30 -3.52
CA PHE A 276 0.33 14.05 -2.28
C PHE A 276 -1.01 14.63 -1.82
N TYR A 277 -1.69 13.95 -0.90
CA TYR A 277 -2.96 14.38 -0.34
C TYR A 277 -2.75 15.36 0.80
N ALA A 278 -3.40 16.51 0.73
CA ALA A 278 -3.41 17.47 1.83
C ALA A 278 -4.19 16.91 3.03
N PRO A 279 -3.83 17.32 4.26
CA PRO A 279 -4.67 17.04 5.43
C PRO A 279 -6.09 17.58 5.25
N ALA A 280 -7.08 16.91 5.83
CA ALA A 280 -8.45 17.40 5.81
C ALA A 280 -8.53 18.83 6.40
N GLY A 281 -9.17 19.75 5.68
CA GLY A 281 -9.25 21.16 6.05
C GLY A 281 -7.92 21.93 6.01
N GLY A 282 -6.85 21.30 5.52
CA GLY A 282 -5.51 21.84 5.40
C GLY A 282 -5.06 22.03 3.95
N SER A 283 -3.74 22.18 3.75
CA SER A 283 -3.17 22.40 2.40
C SER A 283 -1.72 21.93 2.29
N ILE A 284 -1.31 21.61 1.06
CA ILE A 284 0.10 21.45 0.66
C ILE A 284 0.48 22.62 -0.22
N THR A 285 1.66 23.21 0.02
CA THR A 285 2.20 24.33 -0.75
C THR A 285 3.70 24.13 -1.00
N ASN A 286 4.25 24.87 -1.94
CA ASN A 286 5.70 24.90 -2.25
C ASN A 286 6.30 23.53 -2.61
N LEU A 287 5.50 22.60 -3.18
CA LEU A 287 6.03 21.30 -3.58
C LEU A 287 7.07 21.47 -4.69
N THR A 288 8.27 21.06 -4.37
CA THR A 288 9.42 20.99 -5.27
C THR A 288 10.02 19.59 -5.23
N ALA A 289 10.73 19.20 -6.29
CA ALA A 289 11.39 17.91 -6.35
C ALA A 289 12.81 18.03 -6.92
N SER A 290 13.70 17.14 -6.47
CA SER A 290 14.99 16.89 -7.12
C SER A 290 14.85 15.67 -8.04
N GLY A 291 15.70 15.60 -9.07
CA GLY A 291 15.70 14.46 -10.02
C GLY A 291 14.70 14.58 -11.17
N ASP A 292 14.39 13.46 -11.83
CA ASP A 292 13.49 13.44 -12.99
C ASP A 292 12.03 13.27 -12.54
N VAL A 293 11.35 14.41 -12.33
CA VAL A 293 9.93 14.47 -11.95
C VAL A 293 9.18 15.28 -12.99
N ARG A 294 8.06 14.76 -13.47
CA ARG A 294 7.29 15.29 -14.59
C ARG A 294 5.80 15.38 -14.24
N ASP A 295 5.06 16.13 -15.04
CA ASP A 295 3.60 16.18 -15.06
C ASP A 295 2.98 16.51 -13.69
N GLN A 296 3.53 17.53 -13.00
CA GLN A 296 2.99 17.99 -11.72
C GLN A 296 1.69 18.77 -11.93
N GLU A 297 0.61 18.28 -11.33
CA GLU A 297 -0.72 18.87 -11.43
C GLU A 297 -1.43 18.91 -10.07
N ASN A 298 -2.29 19.92 -9.88
CA ASN A 298 -3.22 19.95 -8.76
C ASN A 298 -4.52 19.26 -9.18
N LYS A 299 -5.00 18.35 -8.35
CA LYS A 299 -6.19 17.53 -8.57
C LYS A 299 -7.11 17.58 -7.36
N THR A 300 -8.31 17.07 -7.53
CA THR A 300 -9.23 16.76 -6.44
C THR A 300 -9.70 15.31 -6.58
N MET A 301 -9.96 14.67 -5.47
CA MET A 301 -10.53 13.34 -5.39
C MET A 301 -11.41 13.23 -4.17
N ASP A 302 -12.71 12.98 -4.35
CA ASP A 302 -13.68 12.89 -3.26
C ASP A 302 -13.69 14.14 -2.35
N GLY A 303 -13.55 15.34 -2.95
CA GLY A 303 -13.46 16.61 -2.22
C GLY A 303 -12.13 16.85 -1.51
N LYS A 304 -11.17 15.93 -1.59
CA LYS A 304 -9.82 16.06 -1.04
C LYS A 304 -8.87 16.66 -2.09
N ASN A 305 -8.07 17.64 -1.68
CA ASN A 305 -7.05 18.23 -2.55
C ASN A 305 -5.78 17.38 -2.56
N LEU A 306 -5.23 17.15 -3.75
CA LEU A 306 -3.96 16.48 -3.93
C LEU A 306 -3.13 17.11 -5.04
N ILE A 307 -1.83 16.84 -4.99
CA ILE A 307 -0.89 17.13 -6.08
C ILE A 307 -0.42 15.79 -6.64
N THR A 308 -0.43 15.66 -7.96
CA THR A 308 0.09 14.48 -8.66
C THR A 308 1.32 14.82 -9.45
N ASN A 309 2.24 13.87 -9.61
CA ASN A 309 3.34 13.92 -10.57
C ASN A 309 3.86 12.50 -10.85
N VAL A 310 4.82 12.36 -11.77
CA VAL A 310 5.49 11.09 -12.06
C VAL A 310 6.99 11.24 -11.81
N ALA A 311 7.52 10.44 -10.88
CA ALA A 311 8.94 10.39 -10.55
C ALA A 311 9.62 9.21 -11.26
N TYR A 312 10.67 9.46 -12.01
CA TYR A 312 11.50 8.45 -12.66
C TYR A 312 12.78 8.24 -11.84
N ILE A 313 12.95 7.05 -11.29
CA ILE A 313 14.02 6.75 -10.34
C ILE A 313 14.90 5.65 -10.92
N ALA A 314 16.02 6.02 -11.53
CA ALA A 314 16.97 5.07 -12.11
C ALA A 314 17.75 4.32 -11.00
N PRO A 315 18.37 3.16 -11.33
CA PRO A 315 19.17 2.41 -10.36
C PRO A 315 20.24 3.28 -9.67
N GLY A 316 20.26 3.27 -8.35
CA GLY A 316 21.17 4.08 -7.53
C GLY A 316 20.77 5.55 -7.33
N GLU A 317 19.73 6.02 -7.98
CA GLU A 317 19.25 7.40 -7.85
C GLU A 317 18.27 7.59 -6.70
N THR A 318 18.22 8.83 -6.22
CA THR A 318 17.25 9.30 -5.21
C THR A 318 16.48 10.49 -5.77
N VAL A 319 15.17 10.44 -5.64
CA VAL A 319 14.29 11.60 -5.84
C VAL A 319 13.84 12.09 -4.47
N THR A 320 13.94 13.38 -4.23
CA THR A 320 13.52 14.02 -2.97
C THR A 320 12.47 15.08 -3.28
N PHE A 321 11.40 15.07 -2.51
CA PHE A 321 10.32 16.05 -2.52
C PHE A 321 10.40 16.88 -1.23
N ASP A 322 10.34 18.20 -1.38
CA ASP A 322 10.26 19.17 -0.28
C ASP A 322 8.99 20.00 -0.44
N PHE A 323 8.21 20.13 0.62
CA PHE A 323 6.96 20.89 0.60
C PHE A 323 6.52 21.31 2.01
N ASP A 324 5.62 22.29 2.06
CA ASP A 324 5.03 22.77 3.30
C ASP A 324 3.58 22.26 3.43
N VAL A 325 3.23 21.85 4.64
CA VAL A 325 1.89 21.38 5.01
C VAL A 325 1.31 22.28 6.08
N THR A 326 0.09 22.77 5.88
CA THR A 326 -0.66 23.46 6.91
C THR A 326 -1.89 22.63 7.27
N THR A 327 -2.10 22.36 8.57
CA THR A 327 -3.25 21.59 9.06
C THR A 327 -4.51 22.43 9.15
N SER A 328 -5.67 21.82 9.39
CA SER A 328 -6.87 22.53 9.84
C SER A 328 -6.63 23.28 11.15
N ALA A 329 -7.34 24.39 11.36
CA ALA A 329 -7.40 25.09 12.64
C ALA A 329 -8.03 24.25 13.77
N LYS A 330 -8.65 23.12 13.44
CA LYS A 330 -9.23 22.16 14.38
C LYS A 330 -8.27 21.05 14.80
N ALA A 331 -7.02 21.05 14.33
CA ALA A 331 -6.06 20.02 14.65
C ALA A 331 -5.79 19.94 16.17
N GLU A 332 -6.00 18.75 16.74
CA GLU A 332 -5.81 18.46 18.17
C GLU A 332 -4.54 17.61 18.41
N SER A 333 -3.97 17.03 17.36
CA SER A 333 -2.73 16.24 17.37
C SER A 333 -1.70 16.79 16.40
N ASP A 334 -0.46 16.28 16.51
CA ASP A 334 0.60 16.56 15.55
C ASP A 334 0.31 15.90 14.20
N LEU A 335 0.80 16.52 13.11
CA LEU A 335 0.72 15.96 11.76
C LEU A 335 1.42 14.61 11.70
N ARG A 336 0.75 13.60 11.15
CA ARG A 336 1.33 12.29 10.83
C ARG A 336 1.43 12.09 9.32
N LEU A 337 2.32 11.18 8.92
CA LEU A 337 2.45 10.73 7.54
C LEU A 337 1.62 9.45 7.37
N ASP A 338 0.75 9.45 6.38
CA ASP A 338 0.11 8.27 5.84
C ASP A 338 0.67 7.98 4.45
N GLN A 339 1.07 6.74 4.18
CA GLN A 339 1.78 6.43 2.94
C GLN A 339 1.50 5.01 2.44
N THR A 340 1.72 4.78 1.14
CA THR A 340 1.68 3.42 0.55
C THR A 340 2.54 2.46 1.38
N PRO A 341 2.08 1.24 1.70
CA PRO A 341 2.89 0.26 2.42
C PRO A 341 4.19 -0.05 1.64
N ALA A 342 5.25 -0.33 2.36
CA ALA A 342 6.54 -0.73 1.79
C ALA A 342 6.78 -2.23 2.00
N GLY A 343 7.75 -2.81 1.32
CA GLY A 343 8.23 -4.17 1.60
C GLY A 343 9.01 -4.30 2.93
N TRP A 344 8.94 -3.30 3.80
CA TRP A 344 9.73 -3.15 5.03
C TRP A 344 8.86 -2.55 6.13
N LEU A 345 8.98 -3.08 7.35
CA LEU A 345 8.26 -2.53 8.52
C LEU A 345 8.81 -1.18 8.98
N ASP A 346 10.11 -0.94 8.79
CA ASP A 346 10.72 0.35 9.12
C ASP A 346 10.53 1.32 7.96
N GLU A 347 9.59 2.23 8.13
CA GLU A 347 9.27 3.27 7.15
C GLU A 347 10.22 4.47 7.18
N ASN A 348 11.17 4.50 8.11
CA ASN A 348 12.19 5.53 8.24
C ASN A 348 11.62 6.97 8.28
N VAL A 349 10.63 7.19 9.15
CA VAL A 349 9.98 8.48 9.34
C VAL A 349 10.48 9.15 10.62
N THR A 350 10.91 10.39 10.52
CA THR A 350 11.38 11.21 11.66
C THR A 350 10.47 12.42 11.85
N TYR A 351 10.04 12.64 13.09
CA TYR A 351 9.22 13.79 13.48
C TYR A 351 10.00 14.75 14.39
N ASP A 352 9.98 16.04 14.06
CA ASP A 352 10.46 17.13 14.92
C ASP A 352 9.33 18.13 15.17
N THR A 353 8.77 18.11 16.36
CA THR A 353 7.68 18.99 16.79
C THR A 353 8.14 20.04 17.83
N SER A 354 9.46 20.25 17.95
CA SER A 354 10.05 21.07 19.01
C SER A 354 9.84 22.59 18.85
N ALA A 355 9.46 23.09 17.66
CA ALA A 355 9.35 24.53 17.39
C ALA A 355 8.30 25.26 18.27
N CYS A 356 7.22 24.59 18.64
CA CYS A 356 6.18 25.11 19.55
C CYS A 356 5.36 23.93 20.10
N SER A 357 4.58 24.17 21.14
CA SER A 357 3.65 23.16 21.73
C SER A 357 2.23 23.43 21.28
N LEU A 358 1.44 22.39 21.11
CA LEU A 358 -0.01 22.48 20.99
C LEU A 358 -0.57 23.11 22.26
N LYS A 359 -1.57 23.97 22.14
CA LYS A 359 -2.20 24.67 23.26
C LYS A 359 -3.26 23.81 23.93
#